data_2dcd2cf5843ec8da37db10bcbbb44bc5
#
_entry.id   2dcd2cf5843ec8da37db10bcbbb44bc5
#
_cell.length_a   1.000
_cell.length_b   1.000
_cell.length_c   1.000
_cell.angle_alpha   90.00
_cell.angle_beta   90.00
_cell.angle_gamma   90.00
#
_symmetry.space_group_name_H-M   'P 1'
#
loop_
_entity.id
_entity.type
_entity.pdbx_description
1 polymer ?
#
loop_
_entity_poly.entity_id
_entity_poly.type
_entity_poly.pdbx_seq_one_letter_code
_entity_poly.pdbx_strand_id
1 'polypeptide(L)'
;MLVAAAILAGVAWHSQPPEVVAVVGPCTVAGVTLTPEQLRNAATIAEVARSRGLPDRAVVIGLATAMQESRLRNLDYGDRDSLGLFQQRPSQGWGTPEQIQDPIYAAGRFYDHLVAVPHWESGDLTTVADTVQRSAYPLAYRKWSTMADALTRVLLSDEFGRCTQSLQ
;
A
#
# COMPACT_ATOMS: atom_id res chain seq x y z
N MET A 1 9.00 -31.42 -56.76
CA MET A 1 8.97 -30.15 -56.03
C MET A 1 8.09 -30.35 -54.77
N LEU A 2 8.69 -30.53 -53.60
CA LEU A 2 7.99 -30.66 -52.34
C LEU A 2 8.05 -29.28 -51.63
N VAL A 3 6.87 -28.69 -51.39
CA VAL A 3 6.73 -27.45 -50.62
C VAL A 3 6.55 -27.82 -49.16
N ALA A 4 7.54 -27.48 -48.34
CA ALA A 4 7.46 -27.64 -46.86
C ALA A 4 6.73 -26.43 -46.27
N ALA A 5 5.55 -26.66 -45.68
CA ALA A 5 4.83 -25.65 -44.92
C ALA A 5 5.41 -25.57 -43.49
N ALA A 6 6.02 -24.45 -43.16
CA ALA A 6 6.48 -24.15 -41.79
C ALA A 6 5.28 -23.69 -40.93
N ILE A 7 4.92 -24.45 -39.92
CA ILE A 7 3.92 -24.09 -38.92
C ILE A 7 4.63 -23.21 -37.86
N LEU A 8 4.29 -21.91 -37.87
CA LEU A 8 4.70 -20.99 -36.80
C LEU A 8 3.74 -21.20 -35.61
N ALA A 9 4.23 -21.92 -34.59
CA ALA A 9 3.54 -22.00 -33.32
C ALA A 9 3.72 -20.67 -32.56
N GLY A 10 2.68 -19.84 -32.61
CA GLY A 10 2.59 -18.62 -31.81
C GLY A 10 2.46 -18.97 -30.33
N VAL A 11 3.47 -18.65 -29.55
CA VAL A 11 3.41 -18.73 -28.07
C VAL A 11 2.52 -17.58 -27.61
N ALA A 12 1.25 -17.88 -27.31
CA ALA A 12 0.37 -16.94 -26.65
C ALA A 12 0.84 -16.74 -25.21
N TRP A 13 1.39 -15.58 -24.93
CA TRP A 13 1.65 -15.13 -23.54
C TRP A 13 0.31 -14.92 -22.88
N HIS A 14 -0.15 -15.90 -22.12
CA HIS A 14 -1.24 -15.74 -21.18
C HIS A 14 -0.67 -15.01 -19.96
N SER A 15 -0.77 -13.68 -19.94
CA SER A 15 -0.66 -12.91 -18.71
C SER A 15 -1.89 -13.27 -17.86
N GLN A 16 -1.73 -14.26 -16.96
CA GLN A 16 -2.71 -14.49 -15.92
C GLN A 16 -2.80 -13.21 -15.07
N PRO A 17 -4.02 -12.72 -14.78
CA PRO A 17 -4.17 -11.64 -13.81
C PRO A 17 -3.56 -12.11 -12.48
N PRO A 18 -2.95 -11.21 -11.67
CA PRO A 18 -2.38 -11.58 -10.39
C PRO A 18 -3.45 -12.32 -9.58
N GLU A 19 -3.09 -13.51 -9.11
CA GLU A 19 -3.92 -14.33 -8.25
C GLU A 19 -4.26 -13.52 -7.01
N VAL A 20 -5.52 -13.14 -6.87
CA VAL A 20 -6.01 -12.43 -5.68
C VAL A 20 -5.92 -13.41 -4.53
N VAL A 21 -4.84 -13.35 -3.76
CA VAL A 21 -4.67 -14.15 -2.54
C VAL A 21 -5.85 -13.83 -1.62
N ALA A 22 -6.73 -14.80 -1.43
CA ALA A 22 -7.88 -14.67 -0.56
C ALA A 22 -7.39 -14.47 0.88
N VAL A 23 -7.48 -13.25 1.39
CA VAL A 23 -7.17 -12.94 2.79
C VAL A 23 -8.32 -13.45 3.65
N VAL A 24 -8.15 -14.61 4.29
CA VAL A 24 -9.23 -15.36 4.91
C VAL A 24 -9.38 -15.11 6.42
N GLY A 25 -8.37 -14.53 7.10
CA GLY A 25 -8.41 -14.31 8.54
C GLY A 25 -7.58 -13.12 9.02
N PRO A 26 -7.67 -12.76 10.32
CA PRO A 26 -6.81 -11.76 10.91
C PRO A 26 -5.38 -12.27 11.00
N CYS A 27 -4.41 -11.34 10.95
CA CYS A 27 -3.00 -11.63 11.06
C CYS A 27 -2.36 -10.71 12.10
N THR A 28 -1.51 -11.28 12.98
CA THR A 28 -0.79 -10.47 13.97
C THR A 28 0.65 -10.24 13.52
N VAL A 29 1.03 -8.99 13.34
CA VAL A 29 2.36 -8.56 12.95
C VAL A 29 2.91 -7.58 13.96
N ALA A 30 4.07 -7.88 14.56
CA ALA A 30 4.70 -7.05 15.59
C ALA A 30 3.72 -6.64 16.71
N GLY A 31 2.88 -7.58 17.17
CA GLY A 31 1.90 -7.33 18.24
C GLY A 31 0.64 -6.57 17.82
N VAL A 32 0.48 -6.25 16.54
CA VAL A 32 -0.72 -5.60 15.99
C VAL A 32 -1.52 -6.62 15.20
N THR A 33 -2.76 -6.87 15.62
CA THR A 33 -3.69 -7.75 14.90
C THR A 33 -4.43 -6.93 13.84
N LEU A 34 -4.33 -7.35 12.58
CA LEU A 34 -4.94 -6.72 11.43
C LEU A 34 -6.10 -7.58 10.91
N THR A 35 -7.21 -6.96 10.59
CA THR A 35 -8.36 -7.60 9.96
C THR A 35 -8.07 -7.92 8.49
N PRO A 36 -8.89 -8.79 7.84
CA PRO A 36 -8.78 -9.03 6.40
C PRO A 36 -8.88 -7.76 5.54
N GLU A 37 -9.72 -6.79 5.92
CA GLU A 37 -9.81 -5.49 5.24
C GLU A 37 -8.49 -4.73 5.33
N GLN A 38 -7.94 -4.59 6.53
CA GLN A 38 -6.67 -3.89 6.76
C GLN A 38 -5.50 -4.54 6.01
N LEU A 39 -5.49 -5.88 5.93
CA LEU A 39 -4.48 -6.62 5.16
C LEU A 39 -4.61 -6.39 3.66
N ARG A 40 -5.84 -6.38 3.11
CA ARG A 40 -6.06 -6.04 1.70
C ARG A 40 -5.59 -4.63 1.39
N ASN A 41 -5.94 -3.67 2.22
CA ASN A 41 -5.51 -2.28 2.05
C ASN A 41 -3.98 -2.14 2.15
N ALA A 42 -3.34 -2.85 3.09
CA ALA A 42 -1.89 -2.88 3.20
C ALA A 42 -1.24 -3.50 1.95
N ALA A 43 -1.80 -4.60 1.42
CA ALA A 43 -1.33 -5.22 0.18
C ALA A 43 -1.47 -4.25 -1.02
N THR A 44 -2.57 -3.51 -1.11
CA THR A 44 -2.76 -2.47 -2.14
C THR A 44 -1.68 -1.40 -2.06
N ILE A 45 -1.38 -0.89 -0.87
CA ILE A 45 -0.32 0.11 -0.66
C ILE A 45 1.03 -0.45 -1.13
N ALA A 46 1.38 -1.69 -0.76
CA ALA A 46 2.63 -2.32 -1.17
C ALA A 46 2.71 -2.55 -2.69
N GLU A 47 1.62 -3.02 -3.30
CA GLU A 47 1.57 -3.27 -4.74
C GLU A 47 1.68 -1.98 -5.57
N VAL A 48 1.06 -0.89 -5.14
CA VAL A 48 1.19 0.40 -5.82
C VAL A 48 2.62 0.93 -5.74
N ALA A 49 3.33 0.77 -4.62
CA ALA A 49 4.75 1.12 -4.53
C ALA A 49 5.59 0.26 -5.48
N ARG A 50 5.37 -1.06 -5.48
CA ARG A 50 6.12 -2.01 -6.29
C ARG A 50 5.90 -1.80 -7.79
N SER A 51 4.67 -1.57 -8.23
CA SER A 51 4.34 -1.29 -9.63
C SER A 51 4.99 0.00 -10.16
N ARG A 52 5.36 0.90 -9.25
CA ARG A 52 6.08 2.14 -9.54
C ARG A 52 7.61 2.00 -9.42
N GLY A 53 8.11 0.82 -9.09
CA GLY A 53 9.56 0.57 -8.89
C GLY A 53 10.13 1.28 -7.66
N LEU A 54 9.28 1.62 -6.67
CA LEU A 54 9.73 2.25 -5.44
C LEU A 54 10.37 1.21 -4.50
N PRO A 55 11.39 1.60 -3.71
CA PRO A 55 12.02 0.69 -2.75
C PRO A 55 11.09 0.36 -1.58
N ASP A 56 11.40 -0.72 -0.85
CA ASP A 56 10.63 -1.18 0.33
C ASP A 56 10.41 -0.08 1.36
N ARG A 57 11.33 0.87 1.42
CA ARG A 57 11.21 2.06 2.28
C ARG A 57 9.93 2.85 2.01
N ALA A 58 9.49 2.96 0.75
CA ALA A 58 8.25 3.63 0.41
C ALA A 58 7.04 2.88 1.00
N VAL A 59 7.05 1.54 0.92
CA VAL A 59 6.01 0.69 1.52
C VAL A 59 5.94 0.92 3.03
N VAL A 60 7.09 0.91 3.72
CA VAL A 60 7.15 1.16 5.17
C VAL A 60 6.53 2.51 5.53
N ILE A 61 6.90 3.58 4.83
CA ILE A 61 6.36 4.92 5.09
C ILE A 61 4.86 4.96 4.80
N GLY A 62 4.40 4.40 3.69
CA GLY A 62 2.97 4.33 3.32
C GLY A 62 2.14 3.57 4.34
N LEU A 63 2.61 2.40 4.80
CA LEU A 63 1.93 1.60 5.81
C LEU A 63 1.86 2.30 7.17
N ALA A 64 2.98 2.89 7.63
CA ALA A 64 3.01 3.63 8.89
C ALA A 64 2.06 4.83 8.84
N THR A 65 2.01 5.53 7.70
CA THR A 65 1.12 6.67 7.49
C THR A 65 -0.34 6.23 7.50
N ALA A 66 -0.73 5.28 6.65
CA ALA A 66 -2.11 4.80 6.58
C ALA A 66 -2.58 4.19 7.92
N MET A 67 -1.67 3.53 8.66
CA MET A 67 -1.99 3.03 9.99
C MET A 67 -2.26 4.15 11.00
N GLN A 68 -1.56 5.28 10.89
CA GLN A 68 -1.82 6.44 11.74
C GLN A 68 -3.12 7.14 11.36
N GLU A 69 -3.38 7.33 10.06
CA GLU A 69 -4.48 8.15 9.56
C GLU A 69 -5.85 7.43 9.70
N SER A 70 -5.91 6.17 9.32
CA SER A 70 -7.18 5.42 9.22
C SER A 70 -7.17 4.06 9.91
N ARG A 71 -6.05 3.63 10.49
CA ARG A 71 -5.82 2.26 10.91
C ARG A 71 -5.91 1.29 9.72
N LEU A 72 -5.38 1.66 8.58
CA LEU A 72 -5.46 0.88 7.32
C LEU A 72 -6.90 0.60 6.88
N ARG A 73 -7.87 1.42 7.23
CA ARG A 73 -9.27 1.32 6.79
C ARG A 73 -9.58 2.38 5.74
N ASN A 74 -10.39 2.02 4.76
CA ASN A 74 -10.82 2.97 3.74
C ASN A 74 -12.07 3.71 4.23
N LEU A 75 -11.86 4.75 5.06
CA LEU A 75 -12.93 5.47 5.74
C LEU A 75 -13.65 6.45 4.79
N ASP A 76 -14.98 6.46 4.82
CA ASP A 76 -15.83 7.41 4.09
C ASP A 76 -16.09 8.71 4.89
N TYR A 77 -15.36 8.90 6.00
CA TYR A 77 -15.43 10.06 6.88
C TYR A 77 -14.05 10.38 7.47
N GLY A 78 -13.90 11.60 8.01
CA GLY A 78 -12.70 12.05 8.70
C GLY A 78 -12.86 13.46 9.26
N ASP A 79 -11.75 14.06 9.73
CA ASP A 79 -11.77 15.46 10.12
C ASP A 79 -11.99 16.34 8.88
N ARG A 80 -12.96 17.27 8.98
CA ARG A 80 -13.40 18.13 7.87
C ARG A 80 -13.85 17.28 6.68
N ASP A 81 -13.14 17.39 5.54
CA ASP A 81 -13.41 16.67 4.30
C ASP A 81 -12.40 15.53 4.03
N SER A 82 -11.73 15.03 5.08
CA SER A 82 -10.75 13.94 4.98
C SER A 82 -11.42 12.60 4.69
N LEU A 83 -10.86 11.82 3.76
CA LEU A 83 -11.39 10.53 3.30
C LEU A 83 -10.28 9.50 3.08
N GLY A 84 -10.68 8.24 3.08
CA GLY A 84 -9.86 7.12 2.60
C GLY A 84 -8.74 6.69 3.54
N LEU A 85 -7.86 5.85 2.99
CA LEU A 85 -6.74 5.23 3.70
C LEU A 85 -5.76 6.23 4.33
N PHE A 86 -5.53 7.37 3.67
CA PHE A 86 -4.55 8.38 4.06
C PHE A 86 -5.21 9.65 4.58
N GLN A 87 -6.51 9.66 4.81
CA GLN A 87 -7.28 10.84 5.24
C GLN A 87 -6.96 12.07 4.38
N GLN A 88 -6.94 11.85 3.08
CA GLN A 88 -6.69 12.88 2.07
C GLN A 88 -7.91 13.79 1.91
N ARG A 89 -7.66 15.06 1.58
CA ARG A 89 -8.71 16.08 1.53
C ARG A 89 -8.94 16.59 0.11
N PRO A 90 -10.17 16.44 -0.44
CA PRO A 90 -10.54 17.03 -1.73
C PRO A 90 -10.23 18.52 -1.80
N SER A 91 -10.56 19.28 -0.74
CA SER A 91 -10.31 20.72 -0.67
C SER A 91 -8.83 21.11 -0.72
N GLN A 92 -7.92 20.16 -0.54
CA GLN A 92 -6.47 20.36 -0.59
C GLN A 92 -5.83 19.79 -1.86
N GLY A 93 -6.63 19.42 -2.85
CA GLY A 93 -6.14 18.97 -4.16
C GLY A 93 -5.66 17.53 -4.23
N TRP A 94 -6.06 16.69 -3.28
CA TRP A 94 -5.69 15.26 -3.29
C TRP A 94 -6.46 14.45 -4.33
N GLY A 95 -7.62 14.92 -4.79
CA GLY A 95 -8.50 14.30 -5.77
C GLY A 95 -9.96 14.57 -5.45
N THR A 96 -10.87 14.01 -6.24
CA THR A 96 -12.30 14.01 -5.90
C THR A 96 -12.59 13.03 -4.76
N PRO A 97 -13.73 13.13 -4.06
CA PRO A 97 -14.12 12.15 -3.04
C PRO A 97 -14.08 10.71 -3.57
N GLU A 98 -14.58 10.46 -4.77
CA GLU A 98 -14.62 9.13 -5.40
C GLU A 98 -13.21 8.61 -5.69
N GLN A 99 -12.30 9.48 -6.14
CA GLN A 99 -10.91 9.12 -6.39
C GLN A 99 -10.18 8.77 -5.09
N ILE A 100 -10.35 9.57 -4.03
CA ILE A 100 -9.71 9.34 -2.73
C ILE A 100 -10.24 8.06 -2.08
N GLN A 101 -11.49 7.68 -2.34
CA GLN A 101 -12.09 6.42 -1.88
C GLN A 101 -11.61 5.19 -2.67
N ASP A 102 -10.89 5.37 -3.78
CA ASP A 102 -10.18 4.28 -4.44
C ASP A 102 -8.80 4.10 -3.77
N PRO A 103 -8.55 2.95 -3.09
CA PRO A 103 -7.28 2.69 -2.41
C PRO A 103 -6.05 2.75 -3.32
N ILE A 104 -6.20 2.37 -4.59
CA ILE A 104 -5.10 2.40 -5.58
C ILE A 104 -4.77 3.84 -5.92
N TYR A 105 -5.78 4.66 -6.21
CA TYR A 105 -5.59 6.08 -6.48
C TYR A 105 -4.99 6.79 -5.26
N ALA A 106 -5.57 6.58 -4.06
CA ALA A 106 -5.11 7.22 -2.83
C ALA A 106 -3.65 6.91 -2.52
N ALA A 107 -3.24 5.63 -2.64
CA ALA A 107 -1.85 5.22 -2.48
C ALA A 107 -0.95 5.83 -3.57
N GLY A 108 -1.42 5.88 -4.81
CA GLY A 108 -0.72 6.53 -5.92
C GLY A 108 -0.43 8.00 -5.63
N ARG A 109 -1.44 8.75 -5.19
CA ARG A 109 -1.31 10.17 -4.83
C ARG A 109 -0.38 10.37 -3.62
N PHE A 110 -0.45 9.48 -2.63
CA PHE A 110 0.49 9.49 -1.51
C PHE A 110 1.94 9.37 -2.00
N TYR A 111 2.23 8.42 -2.89
CA TYR A 111 3.58 8.22 -3.42
C TYR A 111 4.04 9.35 -4.35
N ASP A 112 3.14 9.99 -5.11
CA ASP A 112 3.48 11.19 -5.87
C ASP A 112 4.05 12.30 -4.95
N HIS A 113 3.43 12.49 -3.79
CA HIS A 113 3.89 13.46 -2.80
C HIS A 113 5.15 12.99 -2.06
N LEU A 114 5.26 11.68 -1.75
CA LEU A 114 6.40 11.11 -1.05
C LEU A 114 7.70 11.31 -1.83
N VAL A 115 7.70 10.98 -3.13
CA VAL A 115 8.91 11.07 -3.95
C VAL A 115 9.35 12.53 -4.19
N ALA A 116 8.48 13.48 -3.97
CA ALA A 116 8.80 14.91 -4.03
C ALA A 116 9.46 15.45 -2.74
N VAL A 117 9.46 14.68 -1.63
CA VAL A 117 10.12 15.09 -0.39
C VAL A 117 11.64 14.88 -0.51
N PRO A 118 12.47 15.92 -0.32
CA PRO A 118 13.93 15.75 -0.36
C PRO A 118 14.41 14.70 0.64
N HIS A 119 15.31 13.82 0.20
CA HIS A 119 15.92 12.79 1.05
C HIS A 119 14.94 11.84 1.74
N TRP A 120 13.75 11.61 1.17
CA TRP A 120 12.73 10.73 1.77
C TRP A 120 13.21 9.30 2.00
N GLU A 121 14.13 8.79 1.18
CA GLU A 121 14.67 7.43 1.29
C GLU A 121 15.51 7.22 2.57
N SER A 122 16.21 8.25 3.03
CA SER A 122 17.13 8.18 4.18
C SER A 122 16.66 9.00 5.39
N GLY A 123 15.66 9.87 5.20
CA GLY A 123 15.13 10.73 6.25
C GLY A 123 14.44 9.96 7.38
N ASP A 124 14.25 10.60 8.53
CA ASP A 124 13.44 10.04 9.62
C ASP A 124 12.00 9.79 9.14
N LEU A 125 11.47 8.59 9.39
CA LEU A 125 10.16 8.16 8.91
C LEU A 125 9.05 9.15 9.28
N THR A 126 9.05 9.57 10.53
CA THR A 126 7.96 10.44 11.02
C THR A 126 8.04 11.82 10.41
N THR A 127 9.26 12.35 10.21
CA THR A 127 9.47 13.64 9.54
C THR A 127 9.03 13.60 8.08
N VAL A 128 9.37 12.52 7.36
CA VAL A 128 8.97 12.35 5.96
C VAL A 128 7.45 12.22 5.84
N ALA A 129 6.82 11.35 6.65
CA ALA A 129 5.37 11.15 6.65
C ALA A 129 4.63 12.46 6.99
N ASP A 130 5.11 13.20 7.99
CA ASP A 130 4.58 14.52 8.36
C ASP A 130 4.66 15.53 7.22
N THR A 131 5.79 15.56 6.51
CA THR A 131 5.98 16.44 5.35
C THR A 131 4.97 16.15 4.25
N VAL A 132 4.70 14.85 3.97
CA VAL A 132 3.68 14.44 2.98
C VAL A 132 2.28 14.85 3.43
N GLN A 133 1.92 14.53 4.68
CA GLN A 133 0.57 14.70 5.22
C GLN A 133 0.28 16.12 5.71
N ARG A 134 1.32 16.92 5.98
CA ARG A 134 1.21 18.25 6.62
C ARG A 134 0.41 18.17 7.93
N SER A 135 0.76 17.17 8.75
CA SER A 135 0.04 16.82 9.97
C SER A 135 0.26 17.88 11.06
N ALA A 136 -0.72 18.05 11.94
CA ALA A 136 -0.56 18.82 13.17
C ALA A 136 0.23 18.05 14.27
N TYR A 137 0.52 16.75 14.04
CA TYR A 137 1.14 15.85 15.02
C TYR A 137 2.36 15.12 14.41
N PRO A 138 3.50 15.81 14.22
CA PRO A 138 4.63 15.29 13.43
C PRO A 138 5.27 14.02 14.00
N LEU A 139 5.11 13.71 15.28
CA LEU A 139 5.69 12.52 15.90
C LEU A 139 4.74 11.31 15.90
N ALA A 140 3.52 11.45 15.39
CA ALA A 140 2.48 10.43 15.51
C ALA A 140 2.79 9.13 14.74
N TYR A 141 3.62 9.18 13.70
CA TYR A 141 3.90 8.05 12.82
C TYR A 141 4.96 7.09 13.38
N ARG A 142 5.87 7.58 14.24
CA ARG A 142 7.01 6.80 14.77
C ARG A 142 6.60 5.49 15.45
N LYS A 143 5.51 5.50 16.20
CA LYS A 143 5.01 4.31 16.91
C LYS A 143 4.64 3.15 16.01
N TRP A 144 4.43 3.40 14.71
CA TRP A 144 4.05 2.40 13.71
C TRP A 144 5.23 1.84 12.92
N SER A 145 6.45 2.36 13.10
CA SER A 145 7.62 1.97 12.30
C SER A 145 7.90 0.46 12.39
N THR A 146 7.95 -0.11 13.58
CA THR A 146 8.23 -1.55 13.79
C THR A 146 7.17 -2.44 13.13
N MET A 147 5.89 -2.09 13.28
CA MET A 147 4.80 -2.81 12.62
C MET A 147 4.90 -2.68 11.11
N ALA A 148 5.13 -1.47 10.58
CA ALA A 148 5.23 -1.23 9.15
C ALA A 148 6.42 -1.96 8.51
N ASP A 149 7.58 -1.97 9.15
CA ASP A 149 8.75 -2.74 8.72
C ASP A 149 8.45 -4.25 8.69
N ALA A 150 7.84 -4.79 9.72
CA ALA A 150 7.51 -6.21 9.80
C ALA A 150 6.43 -6.58 8.77
N LEU A 151 5.41 -5.75 8.61
CA LEU A 151 4.33 -5.98 7.63
C LEU A 151 4.85 -5.87 6.19
N THR A 152 5.77 -4.94 5.89
CA THR A 152 6.42 -4.84 4.58
C THR A 152 7.13 -6.15 4.24
N ARG A 153 7.93 -6.71 5.16
CA ARG A 153 8.59 -8.00 4.92
C ARG A 153 7.60 -9.13 4.63
N VAL A 154 6.51 -9.20 5.38
CA VAL A 154 5.46 -10.21 5.16
C VAL A 154 4.80 -10.02 3.78
N LEU A 155 4.43 -8.80 3.42
CA LEU A 155 3.74 -8.49 2.16
C LEU A 155 4.60 -8.71 0.91
N LEU A 156 5.93 -8.52 1.04
CA LEU A 156 6.88 -8.67 -0.08
C LEU A 156 7.53 -10.05 -0.14
N SER A 157 7.19 -10.96 0.78
CA SER A 157 7.67 -12.35 0.80
C SER A 157 6.55 -13.33 0.46
N ASP A 158 6.93 -14.58 0.16
CA ASP A 158 5.99 -15.70 0.00
C ASP A 158 5.26 -16.07 1.31
N GLU A 159 5.59 -15.41 2.42
CA GLU A 159 4.97 -15.64 3.73
C GLU A 159 3.59 -14.98 3.88
N PHE A 160 3.22 -14.07 2.99
CA PHE A 160 1.93 -13.38 3.07
C PHE A 160 0.75 -14.36 3.10
N GLY A 161 0.79 -15.40 2.26
CA GLY A 161 -0.21 -16.46 2.26
C GLY A 161 -0.29 -17.25 3.59
N ARG A 162 0.83 -17.41 4.31
CA ARG A 162 0.87 -18.09 5.61
C ARG A 162 0.29 -17.26 6.75
N CYS A 163 0.47 -15.96 6.72
CA CYS A 163 -0.11 -15.05 7.71
C CYS A 163 -1.65 -15.14 7.74
N THR A 164 -2.25 -15.45 6.59
CA THR A 164 -3.70 -15.57 6.44
C THR A 164 -4.23 -16.99 6.69
N GLN A 165 -3.37 -18.02 6.73
CA GLN A 165 -3.73 -19.42 6.91
C GLN A 165 -3.58 -19.93 8.36
N SER A 166 -2.96 -19.19 9.26
CA SER A 166 -2.61 -19.64 10.62
C SER A 166 -3.79 -19.76 11.60
N LEU A 167 -5.03 -19.75 11.11
CA LEU A 167 -6.26 -19.79 11.92
C LEU A 167 -7.19 -20.97 11.56
N GLN A 168 -6.62 -22.11 11.14
CA GLN A 168 -7.36 -23.37 11.08
C GLN A 168 -7.06 -24.25 12.27
#